data_2396b9390119ef3aa9234391d6def7cd
#
_entry.id   2396b9390119ef3aa9234391d6def7cd
#
_cell.length_a   1.000
_cell.length_b   1.000
_cell.length_c   1.000
_cell.angle_alpha   90.00
_cell.angle_beta   90.00
_cell.angle_gamma   90.00
#
_symmetry.space_group_name_H-M   'P 1'
#
loop_
_entity.id
_entity.type
_entity.pdbx_description
1 polymer ?
#
loop_
_entity_poly.entity_id
_entity_poly.type
_entity_poly.pdbx_seq_one_letter_code
_entity_poly.pdbx_strand_id
1 'polypeptide(L)'
;MNKGEKNKHSCLEWSQLFISFMIPAAIAIYTVLENNRELAIASQHRVQDLDIADDQRKETVLRQYQKTLCQLIEKYGSQFNQSSEVSLVARFATLSASRQLDSHRRNFLIRLLYNAKLITYDSINDQPKISLESANLTELSLIDGTVGQTLVHIYMAGAIMTKANFHGINIHGAIFNGAKLKNADFSSTTNSLYCSDMSCVGPNSASLYFEESDLTSALFSNAIYDNASFHMAKMSNTNLHRFRCDLCFFGVANMTQTNLQYVEISRSSFTISMFIQAVIHQSNFYENVDFSVADMSYTHVSHSKFTECLFDSTNLKSVTLHYNTFTKSTFTSAKMFEISILHSIFIDVNFTSADLSKSNWQYVRCERCIFNLVNFNRTDLSNSIFIESDFGNATITEDQLNQVSSLKGSILPNGTVVG
;
A
#
# COMPACT_ATOMS: atom_id res chain seq x y z
N MET A 1 20.02 -85.86 -52.43
CA MET A 1 18.61 -85.56 -52.31
C MET A 1 18.19 -85.89 -50.89
N ASN A 2 17.93 -84.90 -50.05
CA ASN A 2 16.95 -85.04 -49.00
C ASN A 2 16.53 -83.66 -48.53
N LYS A 3 15.23 -83.41 -48.64
CA LYS A 3 14.57 -82.18 -48.44
C LYS A 3 14.47 -81.85 -46.95
N GLY A 4 14.73 -80.62 -46.58
CA GLY A 4 14.55 -80.11 -45.25
C GLY A 4 13.10 -80.18 -44.77
N GLU A 5 12.89 -80.73 -43.61
CA GLU A 5 11.68 -80.60 -42.82
C GLU A 5 11.66 -79.18 -42.21
N LYS A 6 10.76 -78.36 -42.71
CA LYS A 6 10.36 -77.15 -42.02
C LYS A 6 9.46 -77.52 -40.81
N ASN A 7 9.99 -77.38 -39.60
CA ASN A 7 9.21 -77.44 -38.40
C ASN A 7 8.10 -76.39 -38.48
N LYS A 8 6.89 -76.81 -38.82
CA LYS A 8 5.68 -76.03 -38.59
C LYS A 8 5.29 -76.28 -37.15
N HIS A 9 5.80 -75.41 -36.25
CA HIS A 9 5.15 -75.28 -34.92
C HIS A 9 3.68 -74.98 -35.16
N SER A 10 2.81 -75.78 -34.59
CA SER A 10 1.37 -75.67 -34.81
C SER A 10 0.88 -74.32 -34.11
N CYS A 11 -0.09 -73.72 -34.72
CA CYS A 11 -0.73 -72.52 -34.15
C CYS A 11 -1.18 -72.74 -32.68
N LEU A 12 -1.39 -73.99 -32.33
CA LEU A 12 -1.74 -74.41 -30.97
C LEU A 12 -0.57 -74.32 -29.98
N GLU A 13 0.66 -74.63 -30.40
CA GLU A 13 1.85 -74.51 -29.55
C GLU A 13 2.19 -73.01 -29.25
N TRP A 14 2.07 -72.16 -30.26
CA TRP A 14 2.24 -70.72 -30.10
C TRP A 14 1.16 -70.11 -29.21
N SER A 15 -0.09 -70.55 -29.34
CA SER A 15 -1.19 -70.11 -28.46
C SER A 15 -1.01 -70.55 -26.99
N GLN A 16 -0.51 -71.74 -26.76
CA GLN A 16 -0.20 -72.27 -25.42
C GLN A 16 1.00 -71.55 -24.82
N LEU A 17 2.04 -71.27 -25.60
CA LEU A 17 3.19 -70.48 -25.11
C LEU A 17 2.80 -69.07 -24.79
N PHE A 18 1.95 -68.41 -25.62
CA PHE A 18 1.43 -67.07 -25.39
C PHE A 18 0.57 -67.04 -24.17
N ILE A 19 -0.32 -67.98 -23.97
CA ILE A 19 -1.19 -68.04 -22.76
C ILE A 19 -0.37 -68.28 -21.49
N SER A 20 0.67 -69.16 -21.57
CA SER A 20 1.51 -69.44 -20.39
C SER A 20 2.37 -68.30 -19.92
N PHE A 21 2.72 -67.34 -20.80
CA PHE A 21 3.45 -66.12 -20.46
C PHE A 21 2.54 -64.92 -20.17
N MET A 22 1.49 -64.74 -20.95
CA MET A 22 0.66 -63.55 -20.88
C MET A 22 -0.26 -63.54 -19.66
N ILE A 23 -0.78 -64.72 -19.25
CA ILE A 23 -1.62 -64.77 -18.06
C ILE A 23 -0.86 -64.42 -16.76
N PRO A 24 0.32 -65.03 -16.48
CA PRO A 24 1.11 -64.65 -15.32
C PRO A 24 1.57 -63.18 -15.35
N ALA A 25 1.97 -62.67 -16.54
CA ALA A 25 2.35 -61.27 -16.71
C ALA A 25 1.16 -60.32 -16.45
N ALA A 26 -0.03 -60.63 -16.95
CA ALA A 26 -1.24 -59.85 -16.70
C ALA A 26 -1.62 -59.85 -15.22
N ILE A 27 -1.52 -61.03 -14.56
CA ILE A 27 -1.78 -61.15 -13.11
C ILE A 27 -0.75 -60.30 -12.33
N ALA A 28 0.55 -60.38 -12.68
CA ALA A 28 1.59 -59.59 -12.04
C ALA A 28 1.36 -58.08 -12.20
N ILE A 29 1.02 -57.65 -13.43
CA ILE A 29 0.67 -56.22 -13.67
C ILE A 29 -0.56 -55.80 -12.89
N TYR A 30 -1.61 -56.62 -12.89
CA TYR A 30 -2.83 -56.35 -12.14
C TYR A 30 -2.54 -56.22 -10.63
N THR A 31 -1.76 -57.14 -10.07
CA THR A 31 -1.36 -57.11 -8.66
C THR A 31 -0.58 -55.86 -8.28
N VAL A 32 0.35 -55.42 -9.16
CA VAL A 32 1.12 -54.20 -8.98
C VAL A 32 0.20 -52.97 -9.05
N LEU A 33 -0.72 -52.92 -9.99
CA LEU A 33 -1.69 -51.84 -10.12
C LEU A 33 -2.63 -51.78 -8.92
N GLU A 34 -3.12 -52.91 -8.45
CA GLU A 34 -4.00 -52.99 -7.26
C GLU A 34 -3.24 -52.56 -6.00
N ASN A 35 -2.02 -53.04 -5.76
CA ASN A 35 -1.19 -52.60 -4.65
C ASN A 35 -0.90 -51.08 -4.69
N ASN A 36 -0.61 -50.53 -5.88
CA ASN A 36 -0.41 -49.07 -6.01
C ASN A 36 -1.67 -48.30 -5.72
N ARG A 37 -2.85 -48.81 -6.11
CA ARG A 37 -4.14 -48.22 -5.83
C ARG A 37 -4.47 -48.28 -4.32
N GLU A 38 -4.23 -49.41 -3.67
CA GLU A 38 -4.41 -49.53 -2.21
C GLU A 38 -3.47 -48.60 -1.43
N LEU A 39 -2.18 -48.47 -1.86
CA LEU A 39 -1.23 -47.55 -1.28
C LEU A 39 -1.66 -46.10 -1.49
N ALA A 40 -2.21 -45.75 -2.66
CA ALA A 40 -2.74 -44.39 -2.90
C ALA A 40 -3.93 -44.08 -2.02
N ILE A 41 -4.88 -45.03 -1.88
CA ILE A 41 -6.05 -44.89 -0.98
C ILE A 41 -5.60 -44.77 0.47
N ALA A 42 -4.69 -45.63 0.92
CA ALA A 42 -4.16 -45.59 2.29
C ALA A 42 -3.43 -44.25 2.58
N SER A 43 -2.67 -43.73 1.62
CA SER A 43 -2.01 -42.44 1.75
C SER A 43 -3.04 -41.29 1.83
N GLN A 44 -4.11 -41.35 1.04
CA GLN A 44 -5.18 -40.37 1.04
C GLN A 44 -5.96 -40.39 2.38
N HIS A 45 -6.29 -41.58 2.91
CA HIS A 45 -6.89 -41.69 4.22
C HIS A 45 -6.01 -41.15 5.34
N ARG A 46 -4.70 -41.43 5.28
CA ARG A 46 -3.74 -40.91 6.26
C ARG A 46 -3.66 -39.39 6.25
N VAL A 47 -3.68 -38.75 5.09
CA VAL A 47 -3.72 -37.28 4.96
C VAL A 47 -5.03 -36.76 5.59
N GLN A 48 -6.16 -37.38 5.27
CA GLN A 48 -7.47 -36.99 5.79
C GLN A 48 -7.56 -37.14 7.34
N ASP A 49 -7.00 -38.20 7.89
CA ASP A 49 -6.96 -38.43 9.35
C ASP A 49 -6.06 -37.36 10.04
N LEU A 50 -4.95 -36.99 9.42
CA LEU A 50 -4.06 -35.91 9.91
C LEU A 50 -4.77 -34.54 9.87
N ASP A 51 -5.52 -34.26 8.81
CA ASP A 51 -6.27 -33.00 8.68
C ASP A 51 -7.39 -32.93 9.75
N ILE A 52 -8.11 -34.02 10.00
CA ILE A 52 -9.13 -34.11 11.05
C ILE A 52 -8.50 -33.91 12.44
N ALA A 53 -7.37 -34.56 12.70
CA ALA A 53 -6.67 -34.43 13.98
C ALA A 53 -6.15 -33.01 14.22
N ASP A 54 -5.61 -32.35 13.18
CA ASP A 54 -5.16 -30.96 13.25
C ASP A 54 -6.33 -29.99 13.49
N ASP A 55 -7.46 -30.21 12.81
CA ASP A 55 -8.68 -29.42 13.01
C ASP A 55 -9.22 -29.53 14.45
N GLN A 56 -9.31 -30.76 14.98
CA GLN A 56 -9.70 -31.02 16.38
C GLN A 56 -8.76 -30.37 17.39
N ARG A 57 -7.44 -30.37 17.10
CA ARG A 57 -6.45 -29.71 17.93
C ARG A 57 -6.68 -28.19 17.95
N LYS A 58 -6.89 -27.56 16.81
CA LYS A 58 -7.15 -26.11 16.70
C LYS A 58 -8.42 -25.72 17.44
N GLU A 59 -9.49 -26.53 17.33
CA GLU A 59 -10.74 -26.32 18.06
C GLU A 59 -10.52 -26.41 19.57
N THR A 60 -9.71 -27.36 20.02
CA THR A 60 -9.38 -27.54 21.44
C THR A 60 -8.60 -26.33 21.97
N VAL A 61 -7.65 -25.81 21.19
CA VAL A 61 -6.89 -24.59 21.53
C VAL A 61 -7.83 -23.39 21.70
N LEU A 62 -8.77 -23.21 20.77
CA LEU A 62 -9.73 -22.10 20.84
C LEU A 62 -10.64 -22.19 22.06
N ARG A 63 -11.21 -23.37 22.34
CA ARG A 63 -12.06 -23.62 23.53
C ARG A 63 -11.31 -23.41 24.84
N GLN A 64 -10.07 -23.90 24.93
CA GLN A 64 -9.24 -23.72 26.11
C GLN A 64 -8.90 -22.23 26.33
N TYR A 65 -8.62 -21.51 25.27
CA TYR A 65 -8.38 -20.05 25.33
C TYR A 65 -9.63 -19.32 25.84
N GLN A 66 -10.81 -19.60 25.27
CA GLN A 66 -12.09 -19.02 25.72
C GLN A 66 -12.34 -19.27 27.20
N LYS A 67 -12.17 -20.51 27.65
CA LYS A 67 -12.32 -20.87 29.05
C LYS A 67 -11.37 -20.10 29.97
N THR A 68 -10.12 -20.01 29.59
CA THR A 68 -9.09 -19.22 30.33
C THR A 68 -9.46 -17.74 30.40
N LEU A 69 -9.89 -17.17 29.29
CA LEU A 69 -10.27 -15.76 29.23
C LEU A 69 -11.50 -15.47 30.10
N CYS A 70 -12.54 -16.33 30.03
CA CYS A 70 -13.73 -16.22 30.89
C CYS A 70 -13.35 -16.26 32.36
N GLN A 71 -12.52 -17.21 32.77
CA GLN A 71 -12.05 -17.34 34.17
C GLN A 71 -11.29 -16.11 34.63
N LEU A 72 -10.45 -15.50 33.77
CA LEU A 72 -9.73 -14.27 34.10
C LEU A 72 -10.71 -13.10 34.26
N ILE A 73 -11.69 -12.96 33.37
CA ILE A 73 -12.71 -11.91 33.43
C ILE A 73 -13.60 -12.08 34.68
N GLU A 74 -14.09 -13.29 34.97
CA GLU A 74 -14.92 -13.57 36.15
C GLU A 74 -14.17 -13.27 37.45
N LYS A 75 -12.89 -13.66 37.53
CA LYS A 75 -12.12 -13.51 38.78
C LYS A 75 -11.62 -12.08 38.99
N TYR A 76 -11.27 -11.36 37.95
CA TYR A 76 -10.57 -10.09 38.05
C TYR A 76 -11.35 -8.89 37.44
N GLY A 77 -12.45 -9.09 36.80
CA GLY A 77 -13.38 -8.14 36.20
C GLY A 77 -12.92 -6.66 36.11
N SER A 78 -13.21 -5.90 37.15
CA SER A 78 -12.84 -4.47 37.22
C SER A 78 -11.34 -4.18 37.38
N GLN A 79 -10.54 -5.19 37.77
CA GLN A 79 -9.08 -5.07 37.88
C GLN A 79 -8.36 -5.43 36.55
N PHE A 80 -9.12 -5.81 35.54
CA PHE A 80 -8.57 -6.12 34.21
C PHE A 80 -8.23 -4.82 33.48
N ASN A 81 -7.07 -4.27 33.82
CA ASN A 81 -6.50 -3.08 33.19
C ASN A 81 -5.11 -3.42 32.60
N GLN A 82 -4.60 -2.55 31.73
CA GLN A 82 -3.37 -2.76 30.97
C GLN A 82 -2.14 -3.08 31.83
N SER A 83 -1.99 -2.43 32.99
CA SER A 83 -0.82 -2.58 33.86
C SER A 83 -0.92 -3.77 34.82
N SER A 84 -2.01 -4.55 34.75
CA SER A 84 -2.22 -5.69 35.66
C SER A 84 -1.47 -6.93 35.19
N GLU A 85 -1.02 -7.75 36.13
CA GLU A 85 -0.47 -9.07 35.85
C GLU A 85 -1.46 -9.96 35.09
N VAL A 86 -2.75 -9.74 35.31
CA VAL A 86 -3.86 -10.43 34.62
C VAL A 86 -3.85 -10.12 33.13
N SER A 87 -3.65 -8.86 32.74
CA SER A 87 -3.55 -8.45 31.34
C SER A 87 -2.36 -9.10 30.66
N LEU A 88 -1.23 -9.20 31.35
CA LEU A 88 -0.04 -9.90 30.85
C LEU A 88 -0.31 -11.38 30.59
N VAL A 89 -0.96 -12.07 31.54
CA VAL A 89 -1.35 -13.49 31.38
C VAL A 89 -2.33 -13.66 30.19
N ALA A 90 -3.34 -12.79 30.07
CA ALA A 90 -4.29 -12.79 28.97
C ALA A 90 -3.57 -12.54 27.61
N ARG A 91 -2.61 -11.62 27.58
CA ARG A 91 -1.79 -11.36 26.38
C ARG A 91 -1.00 -12.61 25.98
N PHE A 92 -0.28 -13.25 26.90
CA PHE A 92 0.46 -14.49 26.61
C PHE A 92 -0.44 -15.60 26.08
N ALA A 93 -1.61 -15.78 26.69
CA ALA A 93 -2.60 -16.74 26.22
C ALA A 93 -3.08 -16.42 24.79
N THR A 94 -3.34 -15.13 24.49
CA THR A 94 -3.75 -14.67 23.16
C THR A 94 -2.66 -14.90 22.12
N LEU A 95 -1.41 -14.56 22.42
CA LEU A 95 -0.27 -14.78 21.53
C LEU A 95 -0.05 -16.26 21.24
N SER A 96 -0.16 -17.11 22.27
CA SER A 96 -0.05 -18.56 22.12
C SER A 96 -1.16 -19.15 21.26
N ALA A 97 -2.40 -18.73 21.50
CA ALA A 97 -3.56 -19.17 20.71
C ALA A 97 -3.44 -18.72 19.25
N SER A 98 -3.12 -17.45 19.00
CA SER A 98 -3.01 -16.89 17.64
C SER A 98 -1.99 -17.61 16.75
N ARG A 99 -0.92 -18.17 17.34
CA ARG A 99 0.11 -18.94 16.61
C ARG A 99 -0.34 -20.34 16.21
N GLN A 100 -1.30 -20.91 16.94
CA GLN A 100 -1.75 -22.29 16.77
C GLN A 100 -3.04 -22.40 15.95
N LEU A 101 -3.76 -21.29 15.78
CA LEU A 101 -5.03 -21.23 15.06
C LEU A 101 -4.82 -20.92 13.58
N ASP A 102 -5.70 -21.46 12.73
CA ASP A 102 -5.83 -21.03 11.33
C ASP A 102 -6.48 -19.64 11.22
N SER A 103 -6.55 -19.10 10.00
CA SER A 103 -7.10 -17.77 9.74
C SER A 103 -8.56 -17.64 10.19
N HIS A 104 -9.40 -18.66 9.96
CA HIS A 104 -10.82 -18.63 10.33
C HIS A 104 -11.00 -18.52 11.85
N ARG A 105 -10.31 -19.34 12.62
CA ARG A 105 -10.38 -19.31 14.08
C ARG A 105 -9.71 -18.08 14.68
N ARG A 106 -8.65 -17.57 14.05
CA ARG A 106 -8.07 -16.26 14.43
C ARG A 106 -9.03 -15.11 14.23
N ASN A 107 -9.78 -15.10 13.11
CA ASN A 107 -10.82 -14.10 12.87
C ASN A 107 -11.87 -14.12 13.97
N PHE A 108 -12.34 -15.31 14.34
CA PHE A 108 -13.30 -15.48 15.44
C PHE A 108 -12.72 -14.98 16.77
N LEU A 109 -11.48 -15.35 17.10
CA LEU A 109 -10.78 -14.92 18.32
C LEU A 109 -10.68 -13.39 18.40
N ILE A 110 -10.25 -12.73 17.33
CA ILE A 110 -10.12 -11.28 17.29
C ILE A 110 -11.48 -10.59 17.42
N ARG A 111 -12.53 -11.10 16.75
CA ARG A 111 -13.88 -10.58 16.91
C ARG A 111 -14.40 -10.72 18.35
N LEU A 112 -14.16 -11.84 18.99
CA LEU A 112 -14.51 -12.05 20.39
C LEU A 112 -13.82 -11.03 21.30
N LEU A 113 -12.52 -10.81 21.11
CA LEU A 113 -11.77 -9.80 21.87
C LEU A 113 -12.27 -8.38 21.62
N TYR A 114 -12.60 -8.06 20.36
CA TYR A 114 -13.15 -6.77 19.99
C TYR A 114 -14.53 -6.53 20.64
N ASN A 115 -15.44 -7.47 20.53
CA ASN A 115 -16.78 -7.37 21.12
C ASN A 115 -16.75 -7.28 22.65
N ALA A 116 -15.76 -7.92 23.28
CA ALA A 116 -15.52 -7.83 24.71
C ALA A 116 -14.79 -6.53 25.14
N LYS A 117 -14.49 -5.64 24.20
CA LYS A 117 -13.72 -4.39 24.42
C LYS A 117 -12.37 -4.61 25.12
N LEU A 118 -11.69 -5.69 24.75
CA LEU A 118 -10.38 -6.05 25.32
C LEU A 118 -9.21 -5.55 24.48
N ILE A 119 -9.45 -5.33 23.19
CA ILE A 119 -8.47 -4.83 22.20
C ILE A 119 -8.87 -3.46 21.62
N THR A 120 -9.70 -2.72 22.33
CA THR A 120 -10.09 -1.35 22.00
C THR A 120 -9.58 -0.39 23.07
N TYR A 121 -9.57 0.90 22.76
CA TYR A 121 -9.26 1.97 23.71
C TYR A 121 -10.41 2.97 23.78
N ASP A 122 -10.59 3.62 24.92
CA ASP A 122 -11.65 4.62 25.13
C ASP A 122 -11.15 6.06 24.87
N SER A 123 -9.86 6.32 25.07
CA SER A 123 -9.19 7.59 24.82
C SER A 123 -7.83 7.33 24.13
N ILE A 124 -7.37 8.28 23.31
CA ILE A 124 -6.15 8.16 22.50
C ILE A 124 -4.89 7.87 23.31
N ASN A 125 -4.87 8.25 24.58
CA ASN A 125 -3.79 7.96 25.53
C ASN A 125 -3.97 6.63 26.27
N ASP A 126 -5.10 5.98 26.10
CA ASP A 126 -5.39 4.72 26.73
C ASP A 126 -4.81 3.58 25.88
N GLN A 127 -4.43 2.55 26.55
CA GLN A 127 -3.95 1.33 25.91
C GLN A 127 -5.02 0.23 26.03
N PRO A 128 -5.06 -0.74 25.12
CA PRO A 128 -6.02 -1.84 25.20
C PRO A 128 -5.75 -2.70 26.43
N LYS A 129 -6.79 -3.33 26.95
CA LYS A 129 -6.64 -4.28 28.06
C LYS A 129 -5.77 -5.49 27.69
N ILE A 130 -5.79 -5.89 26.41
CA ILE A 130 -4.93 -6.94 25.85
C ILE A 130 -4.21 -6.38 24.63
N SER A 131 -2.88 -6.25 24.72
CA SER A 131 -2.06 -5.86 23.58
C SER A 131 -1.87 -7.02 22.60
N LEU A 132 -2.09 -6.74 21.30
CA LEU A 132 -1.86 -7.68 20.20
C LEU A 132 -0.46 -7.55 19.59
N GLU A 133 0.45 -6.79 20.20
CA GLU A 133 1.81 -6.65 19.72
C GLU A 133 2.49 -8.03 19.58
N SER A 134 3.09 -8.29 18.42
CA SER A 134 3.69 -9.58 18.03
C SER A 134 2.69 -10.75 17.88
N ALA A 135 1.38 -10.51 17.95
CA ALA A 135 0.39 -11.52 17.61
C ALA A 135 0.48 -11.90 16.12
N ASN A 136 0.49 -13.20 15.82
CA ASN A 136 0.42 -13.67 14.44
C ASN A 136 -1.03 -13.68 13.95
N LEU A 137 -1.39 -12.67 13.19
CA LEU A 137 -2.71 -12.47 12.60
C LEU A 137 -2.60 -12.45 11.05
N THR A 138 -1.64 -13.19 10.50
CA THR A 138 -1.47 -13.34 9.05
C THR A 138 -2.76 -13.83 8.40
N GLU A 139 -3.16 -13.19 7.30
CA GLU A 139 -4.41 -13.47 6.58
C GLU A 139 -5.70 -13.26 7.43
N LEU A 140 -5.61 -12.39 8.46
CA LEU A 140 -6.77 -11.95 9.21
C LEU A 140 -7.80 -11.33 8.26
N SER A 141 -9.08 -11.72 8.40
CA SER A 141 -10.20 -11.06 7.73
C SER A 141 -11.30 -10.76 8.72
N LEU A 142 -11.56 -9.48 8.93
CA LEU A 142 -12.62 -9.04 9.85
C LEU A 142 -13.94 -8.71 9.12
N ILE A 143 -14.02 -8.98 7.81
CA ILE A 143 -15.22 -8.80 7.01
C ILE A 143 -16.27 -9.83 7.45
N ASP A 144 -17.45 -9.38 7.86
CA ASP A 144 -18.57 -10.26 8.25
C ASP A 144 -19.70 -10.30 7.21
N GLY A 145 -19.53 -9.61 6.09
CA GLY A 145 -20.52 -9.53 5.01
C GLY A 145 -21.59 -8.46 5.23
N THR A 146 -21.56 -7.72 6.34
CA THR A 146 -22.46 -6.58 6.54
C THR A 146 -21.93 -5.35 5.83
N VAL A 147 -22.79 -4.67 5.09
CA VAL A 147 -22.43 -3.41 4.43
C VAL A 147 -22.21 -2.34 5.52
N GLY A 148 -21.07 -1.64 5.44
CA GLY A 148 -20.74 -0.56 6.38
C GLY A 148 -20.28 -1.06 7.75
N GLN A 149 -19.74 -2.26 7.86
CA GLN A 149 -19.13 -2.76 9.08
C GLN A 149 -18.14 -1.73 9.65
N THR A 150 -18.23 -1.45 10.94
CA THR A 150 -17.38 -0.49 11.64
C THR A 150 -16.57 -1.15 12.75
N LEU A 151 -15.26 -0.87 12.77
CA LEU A 151 -14.34 -1.24 13.84
C LEU A 151 -13.84 0.01 14.55
N VAL A 152 -14.58 0.44 15.57
CA VAL A 152 -14.27 1.68 16.31
C VAL A 152 -13.14 1.45 17.30
N HIS A 153 -12.11 2.30 17.26
CA HIS A 153 -10.99 2.34 18.23
C HIS A 153 -10.28 0.99 18.43
N ILE A 154 -10.21 0.15 17.38
CA ILE A 154 -9.47 -1.10 17.48
C ILE A 154 -7.96 -0.82 17.57
N TYR A 155 -7.29 -1.51 18.50
CA TYR A 155 -5.85 -1.34 18.75
C TYR A 155 -5.08 -2.59 18.28
N MET A 156 -4.35 -2.46 17.19
CA MET A 156 -3.59 -3.55 16.55
C MET A 156 -2.11 -3.20 16.37
N ALA A 157 -1.60 -2.27 17.20
CA ALA A 157 -0.20 -1.86 17.11
C ALA A 157 0.76 -3.04 17.28
N GLY A 158 1.81 -3.09 16.46
CA GLY A 158 2.85 -4.11 16.48
C GLY A 158 2.42 -5.52 16.08
N ALA A 159 1.16 -5.75 15.67
CA ALA A 159 0.66 -7.05 15.24
C ALA A 159 1.22 -7.46 13.86
N ILE A 160 1.30 -8.77 13.62
CA ILE A 160 1.73 -9.34 12.33
C ILE A 160 0.48 -9.69 11.53
N MET A 161 0.14 -8.85 10.54
CA MET A 161 -1.10 -8.92 9.75
C MET A 161 -0.81 -8.95 8.25
N THR A 162 0.22 -9.67 7.84
CA THR A 162 0.55 -9.85 6.43
C THR A 162 -0.65 -10.44 5.68
N LYS A 163 -1.03 -9.83 4.54
CA LYS A 163 -2.20 -10.19 3.74
C LYS A 163 -3.54 -10.10 4.49
N ALA A 164 -3.62 -9.29 5.54
CA ALA A 164 -4.90 -9.06 6.23
C ALA A 164 -5.89 -8.34 5.30
N ASN A 165 -7.18 -8.62 5.48
CA ASN A 165 -8.25 -8.06 4.67
C ASN A 165 -9.19 -7.20 5.53
N PHE A 166 -9.18 -5.89 5.26
CA PHE A 166 -10.04 -4.87 5.85
C PHE A 166 -10.95 -4.21 4.80
N HIS A 167 -11.08 -4.80 3.60
CA HIS A 167 -11.82 -4.22 2.48
C HIS A 167 -13.22 -3.73 2.88
N GLY A 168 -13.55 -2.48 2.56
CA GLY A 168 -14.86 -1.89 2.80
C GLY A 168 -15.25 -1.66 4.26
N ILE A 169 -14.34 -1.87 5.21
CA ILE A 169 -14.60 -1.65 6.64
C ILE A 169 -14.37 -0.19 7.00
N ASN A 170 -15.22 0.37 7.85
CA ASN A 170 -14.94 1.63 8.51
C ASN A 170 -14.05 1.37 9.74
N ILE A 171 -12.82 1.91 9.71
CA ILE A 171 -11.79 1.73 10.76
C ILE A 171 -11.59 2.98 11.60
N HIS A 172 -12.69 3.59 12.04
CA HIS A 172 -12.68 4.83 12.80
C HIS A 172 -11.80 4.74 14.05
N GLY A 173 -10.82 5.63 14.15
CA GLY A 173 -9.88 5.69 15.27
C GLY A 173 -9.02 4.43 15.45
N ALA A 174 -8.79 3.61 14.43
CA ALA A 174 -7.95 2.43 14.57
C ALA A 174 -6.46 2.80 14.72
N ILE A 175 -5.73 1.98 15.47
CA ILE A 175 -4.27 2.14 15.68
C ILE A 175 -3.54 0.90 15.16
N PHE A 176 -2.71 1.09 14.13
CA PHE A 176 -1.88 0.06 13.48
C PHE A 176 -0.38 0.38 13.58
N ASN A 177 0.03 1.24 14.51
CA ASN A 177 1.41 1.69 14.63
C ASN A 177 2.38 0.51 14.76
N GLY A 178 3.47 0.50 14.00
CA GLY A 178 4.46 -0.57 13.98
C GLY A 178 3.95 -1.94 13.48
N ALA A 179 2.72 -2.04 13.00
CA ALA A 179 2.17 -3.31 12.52
C ALA A 179 2.81 -3.76 11.20
N LYS A 180 2.90 -5.08 11.00
CA LYS A 180 3.38 -5.70 9.75
C LYS A 180 2.19 -6.01 8.84
N LEU A 181 1.86 -5.08 7.94
CA LEU A 181 0.69 -5.07 7.07
C LEU A 181 1.05 -5.31 5.58
N LYS A 182 2.15 -5.98 5.32
CA LYS A 182 2.59 -6.25 3.95
C LYS A 182 1.51 -6.98 3.16
N ASN A 183 1.19 -6.48 1.95
CA ASN A 183 0.12 -6.98 1.08
C ASN A 183 -1.28 -6.96 1.74
N ALA A 184 -1.53 -6.17 2.77
CA ALA A 184 -2.85 -6.04 3.35
C ALA A 184 -3.79 -5.25 2.42
N ASP A 185 -5.08 -5.55 2.47
CA ASP A 185 -6.12 -4.91 1.68
C ASP A 185 -6.94 -3.96 2.55
N PHE A 186 -6.76 -2.67 2.34
CA PHE A 186 -7.54 -1.56 2.90
C PHE A 186 -8.39 -0.87 1.82
N SER A 187 -8.65 -1.52 0.70
CA SER A 187 -9.44 -0.93 -0.38
C SER A 187 -10.85 -0.58 0.08
N SER A 188 -11.34 0.57 -0.34
CA SER A 188 -12.68 1.09 0.03
C SER A 188 -12.91 1.25 1.53
N THR A 189 -11.86 1.28 2.35
CA THR A 189 -11.98 1.58 3.79
C THR A 189 -12.22 3.08 4.01
N THR A 190 -12.88 3.39 5.12
CA THR A 190 -13.09 4.77 5.59
C THR A 190 -12.73 4.90 7.07
N ASN A 191 -12.54 6.10 7.56
CA ASN A 191 -12.36 6.35 8.99
C ASN A 191 -13.34 7.37 9.57
N SER A 192 -14.44 7.64 8.88
CA SER A 192 -15.49 8.56 9.34
C SER A 192 -16.74 7.82 9.83
N LEU A 193 -17.35 8.27 10.93
CA LEU A 193 -18.57 7.64 11.47
C LEU A 193 -19.86 8.01 10.71
N TYR A 194 -19.82 8.98 9.79
CA TYR A 194 -21.04 9.59 9.23
C TYR A 194 -21.13 9.52 7.70
N CYS A 195 -20.35 8.67 7.04
CA CYS A 195 -20.26 8.65 5.59
C CYS A 195 -21.00 7.51 4.93
N SER A 196 -22.17 7.82 4.37
CA SER A 196 -22.81 6.98 3.33
C SER A 196 -22.47 7.45 1.90
N ASP A 197 -21.85 8.61 1.74
CA ASP A 197 -21.51 9.18 0.44
C ASP A 197 -20.20 10.01 0.48
N MET A 198 -19.73 10.44 -0.67
CA MET A 198 -18.43 11.07 -0.90
C MET A 198 -18.29 12.50 -0.33
N SER A 199 -19.23 12.98 0.49
CA SER A 199 -19.22 14.33 1.06
C SER A 199 -18.68 14.44 2.50
N CYS A 200 -18.00 13.41 2.97
CA CYS A 200 -17.68 13.25 4.38
C CYS A 200 -16.30 13.78 4.75
N VAL A 201 -16.20 15.06 4.87
CA VAL A 201 -15.14 15.74 5.60
C VAL A 201 -15.80 16.49 6.76
N GLY A 202 -15.74 15.97 7.95
CA GLY A 202 -16.32 16.60 9.13
C GLY A 202 -15.36 16.65 10.30
N PRO A 203 -15.52 17.62 11.22
CA PRO A 203 -14.59 17.88 12.34
C PRO A 203 -14.55 16.78 13.42
N ASN A 204 -15.21 15.63 13.20
CA ASN A 204 -15.37 14.56 14.19
C ASN A 204 -14.73 13.22 13.76
N SER A 205 -13.81 13.20 12.78
CA SER A 205 -13.07 11.99 12.46
C SER A 205 -12.00 11.74 13.53
N ALA A 206 -12.04 10.58 14.18
CA ALA A 206 -10.93 10.17 15.04
C ALA A 206 -9.71 9.85 14.17
N SER A 207 -8.54 10.28 14.60
CA SER A 207 -7.29 10.04 13.91
C SER A 207 -7.05 8.54 13.68
N LEU A 208 -6.59 8.21 12.49
CA LEU A 208 -6.21 6.85 12.08
C LEU A 208 -4.68 6.77 12.05
N TYR A 209 -4.09 5.76 12.68
CA TYR A 209 -2.64 5.71 12.86
C TYR A 209 -2.03 4.46 12.22
N PHE A 210 -1.12 4.68 11.26
CA PHE A 210 -0.24 3.67 10.62
C PHE A 210 1.24 3.99 10.80
N GLU A 211 1.60 4.73 11.84
CA GLU A 211 2.97 5.18 12.06
C GLU A 211 3.95 4.00 12.17
N GLU A 212 5.11 4.13 11.51
CA GLU A 212 6.17 3.11 11.49
C GLU A 212 5.72 1.72 10.98
N SER A 213 4.51 1.60 10.43
CA SER A 213 3.99 0.32 9.94
C SER A 213 4.66 -0.12 8.63
N ASP A 214 4.71 -1.44 8.39
CA ASP A 214 5.12 -2.00 7.11
C ASP A 214 3.89 -2.26 6.22
N LEU A 215 3.60 -1.31 5.35
CA LEU A 215 2.51 -1.32 4.38
C LEU A 215 3.00 -1.66 2.97
N THR A 216 4.18 -2.26 2.84
CA THR A 216 4.74 -2.61 1.52
C THR A 216 3.74 -3.41 0.70
N SER A 217 3.46 -2.94 -0.51
CA SER A 217 2.49 -3.54 -1.44
C SER A 217 1.05 -3.64 -0.90
N ALA A 218 0.68 -2.87 0.11
CA ALA A 218 -0.70 -2.79 0.58
C ALA A 218 -1.61 -2.10 -0.44
N LEU A 219 -2.89 -2.41 -0.39
CA LEU A 219 -3.92 -1.85 -1.26
C LEU A 219 -4.77 -0.84 -0.49
N PHE A 220 -4.89 0.38 -1.00
CA PHE A 220 -5.75 1.44 -0.48
C PHE A 220 -6.66 2.02 -1.56
N SER A 221 -6.94 1.25 -2.61
CA SER A 221 -7.76 1.72 -3.71
C SER A 221 -9.15 2.14 -3.24
N ASN A 222 -9.58 3.35 -3.63
CA ASN A 222 -10.85 3.96 -3.21
C ASN A 222 -11.00 4.16 -1.69
N ALA A 223 -9.95 4.07 -0.91
CA ALA A 223 -10.02 4.39 0.53
C ALA A 223 -10.19 5.90 0.73
N ILE A 224 -10.94 6.29 1.76
CA ILE A 224 -11.24 7.69 2.09
C ILE A 224 -10.89 7.93 3.56
N TYR A 225 -9.88 8.76 3.78
CA TYR A 225 -9.41 9.08 5.13
C TYR A 225 -9.42 10.59 5.40
N ASP A 226 -9.67 10.90 6.63
CA ASP A 226 -9.52 12.21 7.20
C ASP A 226 -8.67 12.10 8.48
N ASN A 227 -7.67 12.99 8.62
CA ASN A 227 -6.77 13.00 9.77
C ASN A 227 -6.08 11.64 10.02
N ALA A 228 -5.42 11.07 8.97
CA ALA A 228 -4.67 9.82 9.10
C ALA A 228 -3.15 10.07 9.15
N SER A 229 -2.44 9.34 10.02
CA SER A 229 -0.98 9.40 10.12
C SER A 229 -0.33 8.16 9.53
N PHE A 230 0.55 8.37 8.55
CA PHE A 230 1.45 7.38 7.93
C PHE A 230 2.92 7.73 8.21
N HIS A 231 3.18 8.47 9.30
CA HIS A 231 4.53 8.91 9.62
C HIS A 231 5.52 7.75 9.69
N MET A 232 6.65 7.88 8.98
CA MET A 232 7.69 6.85 8.90
C MET A 232 7.20 5.47 8.38
N ALA A 233 6.01 5.37 7.79
CA ALA A 233 5.49 4.12 7.26
C ALA A 233 6.27 3.66 6.03
N LYS A 234 6.43 2.34 5.88
CA LYS A 234 7.00 1.71 4.69
C LYS A 234 5.88 1.42 3.70
N MET A 235 5.71 2.28 2.70
CA MET A 235 4.63 2.24 1.71
C MET A 235 5.14 1.92 0.29
N SER A 236 6.31 1.29 0.14
CA SER A 236 6.84 0.97 -1.18
C SER A 236 5.91 0.04 -1.95
N ASN A 237 5.70 0.33 -3.25
CA ASN A 237 4.78 -0.41 -4.12
C ASN A 237 3.31 -0.41 -3.66
N THR A 238 2.92 0.49 -2.78
CA THR A 238 1.54 0.62 -2.30
C THR A 238 0.63 1.12 -3.43
N ASN A 239 -0.60 0.62 -3.49
CA ASN A 239 -1.58 1.08 -4.44
C ASN A 239 -2.58 2.05 -3.79
N LEU A 240 -2.45 3.34 -4.13
CA LEU A 240 -3.33 4.44 -3.67
C LEU A 240 -4.31 4.89 -4.78
N HIS A 241 -4.65 4.02 -5.74
CA HIS A 241 -5.56 4.40 -6.84
C HIS A 241 -6.91 4.91 -6.33
N ARG A 242 -7.29 6.14 -6.73
CA ARG A 242 -8.51 6.83 -6.25
C ARG A 242 -8.58 7.01 -4.73
N PHE A 243 -7.45 7.08 -4.09
CA PHE A 243 -7.37 7.38 -2.66
C PHE A 243 -7.70 8.84 -2.41
N ARG A 244 -8.46 9.09 -1.34
CA ARG A 244 -8.77 10.45 -0.88
C ARG A 244 -8.25 10.63 0.53
N CYS A 245 -7.60 11.75 0.75
CA CYS A 245 -7.07 12.08 2.07
C CYS A 245 -7.12 13.56 2.34
N ASP A 246 -7.65 13.91 3.48
CA ASP A 246 -7.63 15.27 3.99
C ASP A 246 -6.95 15.30 5.36
N LEU A 247 -6.12 16.31 5.62
CA LEU A 247 -5.33 16.44 6.86
C LEU A 247 -4.45 15.21 7.16
N CYS A 248 -3.94 14.52 6.13
CA CYS A 248 -3.11 13.34 6.33
C CYS A 248 -1.63 13.67 6.47
N PHE A 249 -0.92 12.87 7.25
CA PHE A 249 0.50 13.07 7.52
C PHE A 249 1.33 11.86 7.04
N PHE A 250 2.12 12.08 5.98
CA PHE A 250 3.02 11.09 5.38
C PHE A 250 4.51 11.45 5.61
N GLY A 251 4.79 12.29 6.60
CA GLY A 251 6.17 12.74 6.84
C GLY A 251 7.14 11.57 7.00
N VAL A 252 8.30 11.65 6.35
CA VAL A 252 9.35 10.61 6.35
C VAL A 252 8.90 9.24 5.81
N ALA A 253 7.70 9.12 5.22
CA ALA A 253 7.21 7.86 4.67
C ALA A 253 8.00 7.44 3.42
N ASN A 254 8.23 6.13 3.27
CA ASN A 254 8.81 5.58 2.04
C ASN A 254 7.71 5.17 1.06
N MET A 255 7.45 6.02 0.06
CA MET A 255 6.44 5.83 -0.98
C MET A 255 7.07 5.47 -2.34
N THR A 256 8.24 4.86 -2.34
CA THR A 256 8.95 4.44 -3.56
C THR A 256 8.06 3.51 -4.40
N GLN A 257 7.95 3.79 -5.71
CA GLN A 257 7.13 3.03 -6.66
C GLN A 257 5.63 2.96 -6.30
N THR A 258 5.13 3.92 -5.52
CA THR A 258 3.71 4.00 -5.15
C THR A 258 2.86 4.46 -6.34
N ASN A 259 1.70 3.86 -6.49
CA ASN A 259 0.70 4.28 -7.47
C ASN A 259 -0.25 5.32 -6.84
N LEU A 260 -0.16 6.58 -7.31
CA LEU A 260 -1.02 7.71 -6.90
C LEU A 260 -1.87 8.20 -8.08
N GLN A 261 -2.51 7.29 -8.79
CA GLN A 261 -3.40 7.66 -9.89
C GLN A 261 -4.79 8.02 -9.38
N TYR A 262 -5.36 9.12 -9.90
CA TYR A 262 -6.69 9.63 -9.56
C TYR A 262 -6.89 9.97 -8.08
N VAL A 263 -5.82 10.32 -7.37
CA VAL A 263 -5.94 10.70 -5.95
C VAL A 263 -6.47 12.12 -5.79
N GLU A 264 -7.16 12.36 -4.67
CA GLU A 264 -7.57 13.68 -4.21
C GLU A 264 -7.02 13.89 -2.79
N ILE A 265 -6.06 14.80 -2.65
CA ILE A 265 -5.35 15.03 -1.39
C ILE A 265 -5.36 16.52 -1.08
N SER A 266 -5.74 16.86 0.15
CA SER A 266 -5.78 18.24 0.63
C SER A 266 -5.17 18.36 2.02
N ARG A 267 -4.68 19.56 2.36
CA ARG A 267 -4.17 19.95 3.69
C ARG A 267 -3.24 18.92 4.33
N SER A 268 -2.45 18.21 3.50
CA SER A 268 -1.67 17.04 3.91
C SER A 268 -0.18 17.27 3.76
N SER A 269 0.63 16.56 4.56
CA SER A 269 2.08 16.73 4.54
C SER A 269 2.80 15.46 4.08
N PHE A 270 3.72 15.65 3.12
CA PHE A 270 4.65 14.65 2.62
C PHE A 270 6.11 15.08 2.86
N THR A 271 6.35 15.90 3.87
CA THR A 271 7.69 16.42 4.16
C THR A 271 8.71 15.28 4.37
N ILE A 272 9.89 15.42 3.74
CA ILE A 272 11.00 14.45 3.86
C ILE A 272 10.62 13.04 3.35
N SER A 273 9.48 12.84 2.72
CA SER A 273 9.06 11.53 2.20
C SER A 273 9.78 11.16 0.90
N MET A 274 9.80 9.86 0.56
CA MET A 274 10.45 9.34 -0.65
C MET A 274 9.41 8.85 -1.66
N PHE A 275 9.34 9.50 -2.84
CA PHE A 275 8.47 9.13 -3.96
C PHE A 275 9.24 8.55 -5.16
N ILE A 276 10.45 8.06 -4.95
CA ILE A 276 11.32 7.61 -6.04
C ILE A 276 10.57 6.64 -6.96
N GLN A 277 10.52 6.97 -8.27
CA GLN A 277 9.79 6.16 -9.28
C GLN A 277 8.28 6.00 -9.01
N ALA A 278 7.66 6.85 -8.20
CA ALA A 278 6.21 6.85 -8.01
C ALA A 278 5.49 7.33 -9.29
N VAL A 279 4.22 7.00 -9.41
CA VAL A 279 3.35 7.42 -10.53
C VAL A 279 2.21 8.26 -10.00
N ILE A 280 2.14 9.53 -10.45
CA ILE A 280 1.05 10.48 -10.16
C ILE A 280 0.37 10.80 -11.48
N HIS A 281 -0.88 10.40 -11.67
CA HIS A 281 -1.61 10.62 -12.89
C HIS A 281 -3.05 11.02 -12.65
N GLN A 282 -3.55 12.04 -13.35
CA GLN A 282 -4.93 12.56 -13.23
C GLN A 282 -5.34 12.81 -11.77
N SER A 283 -4.44 13.41 -10.99
CA SER A 283 -4.57 13.58 -9.54
C SER A 283 -4.65 15.05 -9.16
N ASN A 284 -5.31 15.32 -8.04
CA ASN A 284 -5.50 16.67 -7.52
C ASN A 284 -4.90 16.81 -6.11
N PHE A 285 -4.01 17.79 -5.96
CA PHE A 285 -3.43 18.20 -4.69
C PHE A 285 -3.77 19.67 -4.45
N TYR A 286 -4.35 20.00 -3.32
CA TYR A 286 -4.86 21.36 -3.06
C TYR A 286 -4.85 21.73 -1.59
N GLU A 287 -4.99 23.03 -1.30
CA GLU A 287 -5.06 23.58 0.07
C GLU A 287 -3.82 23.23 0.92
N ASN A 288 -2.65 23.73 0.50
CA ASN A 288 -1.40 23.60 1.24
C ASN A 288 -0.88 22.17 1.44
N VAL A 289 -0.93 21.35 0.39
CA VAL A 289 -0.20 20.07 0.42
C VAL A 289 1.31 20.32 0.36
N ASP A 290 2.04 19.80 1.35
CA ASP A 290 3.45 20.09 1.56
C ASP A 290 4.36 18.91 1.16
N PHE A 291 5.13 19.09 0.08
CA PHE A 291 6.17 18.17 -0.40
C PHE A 291 7.59 18.67 -0.08
N SER A 292 7.74 19.65 0.81
CA SER A 292 9.05 20.24 1.07
C SER A 292 10.07 19.20 1.53
N VAL A 293 11.29 19.31 1.00
CA VAL A 293 12.43 18.40 1.27
C VAL A 293 12.17 16.94 0.87
N ALA A 294 11.05 16.62 0.21
CA ALA A 294 10.78 15.27 -0.26
C ALA A 294 11.74 14.85 -1.40
N ASP A 295 11.99 13.56 -1.54
CA ASP A 295 12.69 13.00 -2.70
C ASP A 295 11.67 12.42 -3.70
N MET A 296 11.42 13.20 -4.76
CA MET A 296 10.54 12.81 -5.87
C MET A 296 11.33 12.43 -7.13
N SER A 297 12.63 12.13 -7.01
CA SER A 297 13.46 11.81 -8.16
C SER A 297 12.91 10.65 -8.98
N TYR A 298 13.01 10.76 -10.31
CA TYR A 298 12.49 9.78 -11.28
C TYR A 298 10.97 9.52 -11.21
N THR A 299 10.21 10.36 -10.49
CA THR A 299 8.74 10.28 -10.43
C THR A 299 8.14 10.66 -11.77
N HIS A 300 7.05 9.98 -12.15
CA HIS A 300 6.28 10.32 -13.33
C HIS A 300 4.98 11.01 -12.93
N VAL A 301 4.82 12.29 -13.29
CA VAL A 301 3.64 13.11 -12.96
C VAL A 301 2.99 13.60 -14.26
N SER A 302 1.73 13.29 -14.47
CA SER A 302 1.04 13.72 -15.67
C SER A 302 -0.46 14.01 -15.45
N HIS A 303 -1.00 14.98 -16.22
CA HIS A 303 -2.42 15.36 -16.22
C HIS A 303 -2.97 15.70 -14.82
N SER A 304 -2.11 16.20 -13.93
CA SER A 304 -2.42 16.42 -12.51
C SER A 304 -2.46 17.92 -12.18
N LYS A 305 -3.16 18.26 -11.10
CA LYS A 305 -3.31 19.64 -10.63
C LYS A 305 -2.73 19.79 -9.23
N PHE A 306 -1.96 20.86 -9.06
CA PHE A 306 -1.35 21.25 -7.79
C PHE A 306 -1.72 22.70 -7.49
N THR A 307 -2.55 22.92 -6.49
CA THR A 307 -3.02 24.25 -6.12
C THR A 307 -2.58 24.57 -4.68
N GLU A 308 -1.85 25.67 -4.52
CA GLU A 308 -1.31 26.09 -3.23
C GLU A 308 -0.41 25.03 -2.58
N CYS A 309 0.37 24.28 -3.39
CA CYS A 309 1.27 23.21 -2.94
C CYS A 309 2.70 23.73 -2.73
N LEU A 310 3.41 23.16 -1.76
CA LEU A 310 4.79 23.51 -1.42
C LEU A 310 5.76 22.42 -1.88
N PHE A 311 6.73 22.78 -2.72
CA PHE A 311 7.82 21.92 -3.19
C PHE A 311 9.20 22.50 -2.82
N ASP A 312 9.28 23.25 -1.72
CA ASP A 312 10.49 23.94 -1.34
C ASP A 312 11.61 22.95 -0.98
N SER A 313 12.80 23.15 -1.57
CA SER A 313 13.96 22.25 -1.42
C SER A 313 13.70 20.78 -1.83
N THR A 314 12.61 20.48 -2.53
CA THR A 314 12.28 19.14 -3.03
C THR A 314 13.29 18.67 -4.06
N ASN A 315 13.68 17.40 -4.01
CA ASN A 315 14.48 16.76 -5.04
C ASN A 315 13.58 16.27 -6.18
N LEU A 316 13.58 16.99 -7.30
CA LEU A 316 12.81 16.69 -8.53
C LEU A 316 13.74 16.26 -9.68
N LYS A 317 14.92 15.74 -9.38
CA LYS A 317 15.87 15.27 -10.39
C LYS A 317 15.24 14.25 -11.33
N SER A 318 15.39 14.47 -12.65
CA SER A 318 14.94 13.55 -13.70
C SER A 318 13.45 13.17 -13.60
N VAL A 319 12.62 14.05 -13.03
CA VAL A 319 11.16 13.89 -12.97
C VAL A 319 10.56 14.21 -14.35
N THR A 320 9.47 13.56 -14.67
CA THR A 320 8.63 13.89 -15.83
C THR A 320 7.36 14.60 -15.35
N LEU A 321 7.17 15.87 -15.78
CA LEU A 321 5.99 16.69 -15.46
C LEU A 321 5.27 17.08 -16.74
N HIS A 322 4.45 16.20 -17.31
CA HIS A 322 3.77 16.47 -18.58
C HIS A 322 2.28 16.77 -18.39
N TYR A 323 1.79 17.83 -19.04
CA TYR A 323 0.37 18.21 -19.02
C TYR A 323 -0.17 18.51 -17.62
N ASN A 324 0.64 19.07 -16.74
CA ASN A 324 0.24 19.41 -15.37
C ASN A 324 -0.14 20.89 -15.25
N THR A 325 -0.90 21.21 -14.23
CA THR A 325 -1.21 22.59 -13.85
C THR A 325 -0.77 22.85 -12.41
N PHE A 326 0.04 23.88 -12.23
CA PHE A 326 0.47 24.37 -10.92
C PHE A 326 -0.09 25.78 -10.73
N THR A 327 -0.78 26.03 -9.65
CA THR A 327 -1.34 27.36 -9.35
C THR A 327 -0.97 27.74 -7.92
N LYS A 328 -0.43 28.96 -7.74
CA LYS A 328 -0.02 29.52 -6.43
C LYS A 328 0.87 28.60 -5.61
N SER A 329 1.72 27.83 -6.29
CA SER A 329 2.60 26.83 -5.66
C SER A 329 4.04 27.34 -5.59
N THR A 330 4.87 26.74 -4.72
CA THR A 330 6.25 27.15 -4.54
C THR A 330 7.23 26.01 -4.85
N PHE A 331 8.36 26.37 -5.49
CA PHE A 331 9.50 25.49 -5.78
C PHE A 331 10.79 26.14 -5.32
N THR A 332 10.76 26.93 -4.23
CA THR A 332 11.92 27.67 -3.75
C THR A 332 13.08 26.72 -3.43
N SER A 333 14.25 26.97 -4.03
CA SER A 333 15.45 26.13 -3.88
C SER A 333 15.25 24.66 -4.28
N ALA A 334 14.21 24.32 -5.07
CA ALA A 334 13.97 22.97 -5.55
C ALA A 334 15.09 22.51 -6.51
N LYS A 335 15.46 21.24 -6.41
CA LYS A 335 16.45 20.60 -7.28
C LYS A 335 15.75 20.00 -8.49
N MET A 336 15.60 20.79 -9.56
CA MET A 336 14.83 20.44 -10.77
C MET A 336 15.73 20.16 -11.98
N PHE A 337 16.98 19.80 -11.76
CA PHE A 337 17.92 19.55 -12.88
C PHE A 337 17.59 18.25 -13.62
N GLU A 338 17.80 18.27 -14.93
CA GLU A 338 17.46 17.17 -15.84
C GLU A 338 15.95 16.80 -15.84
N ILE A 339 15.08 17.70 -15.37
CA ILE A 339 13.62 17.50 -15.40
C ILE A 339 13.06 17.68 -16.81
N SER A 340 12.02 16.93 -17.15
CA SER A 340 11.25 17.12 -18.38
C SER A 340 9.88 17.70 -18.06
N ILE A 341 9.64 18.95 -18.47
CA ILE A 341 8.34 19.63 -18.30
C ILE A 341 7.80 19.98 -19.68
N LEU A 342 6.78 19.24 -20.12
CA LEU A 342 6.16 19.47 -21.43
C LEU A 342 4.68 19.83 -21.27
N HIS A 343 4.23 20.82 -22.03
CA HIS A 343 2.83 21.22 -22.10
C HIS A 343 2.16 21.50 -20.74
N SER A 344 2.96 21.92 -19.76
CA SER A 344 2.47 22.22 -18.41
C SER A 344 2.24 23.71 -18.22
N ILE A 345 1.35 24.04 -17.27
CA ILE A 345 0.90 25.42 -17.00
C ILE A 345 1.26 25.75 -15.55
N PHE A 346 1.90 26.92 -15.39
CA PHE A 346 2.26 27.48 -14.08
C PHE A 346 1.65 28.88 -13.96
N ILE A 347 0.86 29.10 -12.93
CA ILE A 347 0.19 30.40 -12.66
C ILE A 347 0.50 30.82 -11.22
N ASP A 348 1.06 32.03 -11.05
CA ASP A 348 1.45 32.57 -9.74
C ASP A 348 2.43 31.64 -8.98
N VAL A 349 3.39 31.03 -9.69
CA VAL A 349 4.33 30.06 -9.11
C VAL A 349 5.68 30.68 -8.82
N ASN A 350 6.26 30.36 -7.66
CA ASN A 350 7.56 30.85 -7.22
C ASN A 350 8.66 29.79 -7.38
N PHE A 351 9.64 30.05 -8.26
CA PHE A 351 10.82 29.20 -8.49
C PHE A 351 12.12 29.79 -7.92
N THR A 352 12.04 30.79 -7.04
CA THR A 352 13.24 31.48 -6.53
C THR A 352 14.34 30.47 -6.13
N SER A 353 15.56 30.70 -6.65
CA SER A 353 16.75 29.87 -6.39
C SER A 353 16.63 28.41 -6.82
N ALA A 354 15.65 28.01 -7.62
CA ALA A 354 15.55 26.64 -8.14
C ALA A 354 16.66 26.34 -9.15
N ASP A 355 17.14 25.10 -9.19
CA ASP A 355 18.07 24.61 -10.20
C ASP A 355 17.33 23.89 -11.33
N LEU A 356 17.16 24.58 -12.47
CA LEU A 356 16.52 24.06 -13.68
C LEU A 356 17.53 23.64 -14.75
N SER A 357 18.82 23.51 -14.39
CA SER A 357 19.85 23.21 -15.36
C SER A 357 19.62 21.90 -16.10
N LYS A 358 19.97 21.89 -17.42
CA LYS A 358 19.80 20.73 -18.31
C LYS A 358 18.37 20.22 -18.46
N SER A 359 17.38 21.03 -18.16
CA SER A 359 15.96 20.66 -18.16
C SER A 359 15.30 20.92 -19.52
N ASN A 360 14.23 20.21 -19.81
CA ASN A 360 13.40 20.45 -20.97
C ASN A 360 12.09 21.12 -20.55
N TRP A 361 11.89 22.36 -20.98
CA TRP A 361 10.74 23.22 -20.67
C TRP A 361 9.93 23.59 -21.93
N GLN A 362 9.88 22.72 -22.93
CA GLN A 362 9.20 23.01 -24.18
C GLN A 362 7.67 23.09 -24.02
N TYR A 363 7.07 24.04 -24.71
CA TYR A 363 5.62 24.28 -24.74
C TYR A 363 5.03 24.55 -23.34
N VAL A 364 5.82 25.07 -22.41
CA VAL A 364 5.39 25.45 -21.07
C VAL A 364 4.77 26.85 -21.11
N ARG A 365 3.67 27.04 -20.37
CA ARG A 365 3.07 28.35 -20.13
C ARG A 365 3.27 28.75 -18.67
N CYS A 366 3.92 29.86 -18.46
CA CYS A 366 4.07 30.52 -17.15
C CYS A 366 3.39 31.89 -17.16
N GLU A 367 2.53 32.15 -16.18
CA GLU A 367 1.91 33.45 -15.95
C GLU A 367 2.23 33.92 -14.54
N ARG A 368 2.79 35.13 -14.42
CA ARG A 368 3.20 35.73 -13.15
C ARG A 368 4.09 34.81 -12.29
N CYS A 369 4.98 34.10 -12.97
CA CYS A 369 5.95 33.23 -12.29
C CYS A 369 7.18 34.05 -11.85
N ILE A 370 7.79 33.64 -10.75
CA ILE A 370 8.99 34.26 -10.20
C ILE A 370 10.19 33.33 -10.42
N PHE A 371 11.16 33.75 -11.22
CA PHE A 371 12.39 33.00 -11.54
C PHE A 371 13.64 33.69 -10.98
N ASN A 372 13.50 34.45 -9.88
CA ASN A 372 14.63 35.16 -9.29
C ASN A 372 15.72 34.17 -8.84
N LEU A 373 16.97 34.42 -9.22
CA LEU A 373 18.15 33.56 -8.95
C LEU A 373 18.05 32.14 -9.50
N VAL A 374 17.16 31.84 -10.43
CA VAL A 374 17.04 30.51 -11.03
C VAL A 374 18.20 30.20 -11.96
N ASN A 375 18.68 28.97 -11.93
CA ASN A 375 19.71 28.45 -12.83
C ASN A 375 19.08 27.77 -14.06
N PHE A 376 19.10 28.43 -15.23
CA PHE A 376 18.63 27.89 -16.51
C PHE A 376 19.76 27.33 -17.39
N ASN A 377 20.94 27.04 -16.85
CA ASN A 377 22.07 26.59 -17.65
C ASN A 377 21.71 25.33 -18.47
N ARG A 378 21.81 25.43 -19.83
CA ARG A 378 21.45 24.37 -20.78
C ARG A 378 19.97 23.92 -20.70
N THR A 379 19.07 24.76 -20.22
CA THR A 379 17.62 24.48 -20.26
C THR A 379 17.09 24.79 -21.65
N ASP A 380 16.28 23.90 -22.20
CA ASP A 380 15.54 24.12 -23.45
C ASP A 380 14.21 24.80 -23.16
N LEU A 381 14.03 26.05 -23.61
CA LEU A 381 12.82 26.85 -23.41
C LEU A 381 12.00 26.97 -24.70
N SER A 382 12.26 26.14 -25.71
CA SER A 382 11.66 26.26 -27.03
C SER A 382 10.14 26.24 -26.99
N ASN A 383 9.51 27.16 -27.70
CA ASN A 383 8.05 27.31 -27.81
C ASN A 383 7.30 27.56 -26.48
N SER A 384 8.01 27.94 -25.42
CA SER A 384 7.40 28.33 -24.15
C SER A 384 6.85 29.75 -24.18
N ILE A 385 5.95 30.04 -23.29
CA ILE A 385 5.29 31.34 -23.13
C ILE A 385 5.42 31.79 -21.68
N PHE A 386 6.02 32.95 -21.47
CA PHE A 386 6.14 33.61 -20.18
C PHE A 386 5.42 34.96 -20.23
N ILE A 387 4.41 35.11 -19.39
CA ILE A 387 3.61 36.34 -19.31
C ILE A 387 3.77 36.94 -17.93
N GLU A 388 4.10 38.24 -17.88
CA GLU A 388 4.25 38.98 -16.61
C GLU A 388 5.13 38.25 -15.58
N SER A 389 6.15 37.51 -16.06
CA SER A 389 7.05 36.70 -15.21
C SER A 389 8.35 37.41 -14.92
N ASP A 390 8.95 37.17 -13.76
CA ASP A 390 10.15 37.85 -13.28
C ASP A 390 11.39 36.95 -13.36
N PHE A 391 12.34 37.26 -14.24
CA PHE A 391 13.63 36.60 -14.38
C PHE A 391 14.80 37.34 -13.69
N GLY A 392 14.49 38.22 -12.72
CA GLY A 392 15.49 38.99 -12.02
C GLY A 392 16.63 38.12 -11.49
N ASN A 393 17.89 38.48 -11.79
CA ASN A 393 19.09 37.74 -11.39
C ASN A 393 19.11 36.24 -11.81
N ALA A 394 18.26 35.77 -12.73
CA ALA A 394 18.33 34.43 -13.27
C ALA A 394 19.57 34.22 -14.14
N THR A 395 20.17 33.04 -14.11
CA THR A 395 21.23 32.63 -15.01
C THR A 395 20.61 32.05 -16.29
N ILE A 396 20.39 32.90 -17.28
CA ILE A 396 19.78 32.59 -18.59
C ILE A 396 20.52 33.33 -19.69
N THR A 397 20.67 32.73 -20.88
CA THR A 397 21.34 33.34 -22.04
C THR A 397 20.34 34.03 -22.97
N GLU A 398 20.83 34.96 -23.81
CA GLU A 398 19.99 35.58 -24.86
C GLU A 398 19.48 34.54 -25.87
N ASP A 399 20.28 33.53 -26.21
CA ASP A 399 19.88 32.45 -27.11
C ASP A 399 18.69 31.67 -26.54
N GLN A 400 18.66 31.42 -25.22
CA GLN A 400 17.53 30.78 -24.54
C GLN A 400 16.29 31.68 -24.55
N LEU A 401 16.43 32.99 -24.30
CA LEU A 401 15.32 33.93 -24.35
C LEU A 401 14.74 34.06 -25.78
N ASN A 402 15.59 33.95 -26.80
CA ASN A 402 15.17 33.97 -28.20
C ASN A 402 14.39 32.71 -28.66
N GLN A 403 14.47 31.60 -27.93
CA GLN A 403 13.70 30.38 -28.20
C GLN A 403 12.26 30.46 -27.69
N VAL A 404 11.97 31.42 -26.82
CA VAL A 404 10.68 31.61 -26.17
C VAL A 404 9.67 32.23 -27.13
N SER A 405 8.45 31.70 -27.21
CA SER A 405 7.39 32.23 -28.09
C SER A 405 6.84 33.58 -27.64
N SER A 406 6.87 33.88 -26.34
CA SER A 406 6.42 35.17 -25.79
C SER A 406 7.01 35.43 -24.42
N LEU A 407 7.44 36.67 -24.21
CA LEU A 407 7.91 37.21 -22.92
C LEU A 407 7.07 38.44 -22.50
N LYS A 408 5.85 38.56 -22.99
CA LYS A 408 5.04 39.77 -22.83
C LYS A 408 4.87 40.15 -21.34
N GLY A 409 5.22 41.40 -21.01
CA GLY A 409 5.14 41.95 -19.67
C GLY A 409 6.18 41.40 -18.69
N SER A 410 7.10 40.53 -19.14
CA SER A 410 8.09 39.88 -18.27
C SER A 410 9.29 40.79 -18.02
N ILE A 411 9.90 40.64 -16.85
CA ILE A 411 11.13 41.36 -16.45
C ILE A 411 12.33 40.47 -16.73
N LEU A 412 13.25 40.93 -17.55
CA LEU A 412 14.50 40.23 -17.91
C LEU A 412 15.54 40.36 -16.79
N PRO A 413 16.63 39.54 -16.80
CA PRO A 413 17.67 39.59 -15.77
C PRO A 413 18.37 40.96 -15.62
N ASN A 414 18.38 41.78 -16.68
CA ASN A 414 18.91 43.15 -16.68
C ASN A 414 17.90 44.21 -16.18
N GLY A 415 16.73 43.80 -15.75
CA GLY A 415 15.65 44.67 -15.28
C GLY A 415 14.76 45.26 -16.39
N THR A 416 14.99 44.93 -17.65
CA THR A 416 14.16 45.40 -18.78
C THR A 416 12.79 44.68 -18.76
N VAL A 417 11.71 45.46 -18.94
CA VAL A 417 10.34 44.91 -19.11
C VAL A 417 10.05 44.75 -20.60
N VAL A 418 9.64 43.55 -21.00
CA VAL A 418 9.25 43.25 -22.39
C VAL A 418 7.85 43.74 -22.67
N GLY A 419 7.68 44.57 -23.67
CA GLY A 419 6.38 45.17 -24.03
C GLY A 419 5.38 44.20 -24.67
#